data_9c8bfc456b1ee03d009ba07dc44da672
#
_entry.id   9c8bfc456b1ee03d009ba07dc44da672
#
_cell.length_a   1.000
_cell.length_b   1.000
_cell.length_c   1.000
_cell.angle_alpha   90.00
_cell.angle_beta   90.00
_cell.angle_gamma   90.00
#
_symmetry.space_group_name_H-M   'P 1'
#
loop_
_entity.id
_entity.type
_entity.pdbx_description
1 polymer ?
#
loop_
_entity_poly.entity_id
_entity_poly.type
_entity_poly.pdbx_seq_one_letter_code
_entity_poly.pdbx_strand_id
1 'polypeptide(L)'
;NNFDYSKYDIDLLLEHDFGNYANLVPLEVRKIILFYNINRPLLERMIGKIMSYFGLYYFYILFFRRQIIIDKMKGEKYDTIISFLEGRSLVYHSFILKQGIRHLSWVHVDLFNFHWTKRYFKSNKHEKKCYELMDDVIFVSNDAKNKFQQLFNVTTSTKVIYNLIDCKTIVLRANEFKVEKRKFTVCLVGRLVRQKQFDSIIRVARIF
;
A
#
# COMPACT_ATOMS: atom_id res chain seq x y z
N ASN A 1 2.88 1.46 19.15
CA ASN A 1 2.83 2.71 18.43
C ASN A 1 4.04 3.55 18.84
N ASN A 2 4.97 3.80 17.92
CA ASN A 2 6.25 4.45 18.22
C ASN A 2 6.34 5.88 17.65
N PHE A 3 5.19 6.46 17.27
CA PHE A 3 5.13 7.84 16.79
C PHE A 3 5.13 8.82 17.96
N ASP A 4 5.91 9.89 17.82
CA ASP A 4 5.95 10.99 18.79
C ASP A 4 4.94 12.06 18.37
N TYR A 5 3.70 11.93 18.86
CA TYR A 5 2.60 12.85 18.56
C TYR A 5 2.76 14.25 19.18
N SER A 6 3.79 14.48 20.01
CA SER A 6 4.14 15.83 20.46
C SER A 6 4.88 16.63 19.39
N LYS A 7 5.43 15.93 18.36
CA LYS A 7 6.20 16.52 17.27
C LYS A 7 5.52 16.49 15.92
N TYR A 8 4.53 15.60 15.75
CA TYR A 8 3.92 15.35 14.45
C TYR A 8 2.41 15.29 14.57
N ASP A 9 1.73 16.12 13.80
CA ASP A 9 0.31 16.00 13.53
C ASP A 9 0.12 15.06 12.33
N ILE A 10 -0.70 14.03 12.50
CA ILE A 10 -0.86 12.99 11.48
C ILE A 10 -2.31 12.90 11.06
N ASP A 11 -2.52 13.05 9.75
CA ASP A 11 -3.78 12.74 9.09
C ASP A 11 -3.66 11.45 8.31
N LEU A 12 -4.62 10.58 8.47
CA LEU A 12 -4.72 9.32 7.75
C LEU A 12 -5.87 9.35 6.74
N LEU A 13 -5.53 9.50 5.46
CA LEU A 13 -6.51 9.47 4.37
C LEU A 13 -6.85 8.03 4.03
N LEU A 14 -8.09 7.62 4.27
CA LEU A 14 -8.61 6.29 4.05
C LEU A 14 -9.72 6.30 2.99
N GLU A 15 -9.78 5.26 2.15
CA GLU A 15 -10.93 5.08 1.28
C GLU A 15 -12.20 4.82 2.08
N HIS A 16 -12.10 3.95 3.08
CA HIS A 16 -13.20 3.53 3.95
C HIS A 16 -12.68 3.30 5.37
N ASP A 17 -13.52 3.53 6.37
CA ASP A 17 -13.19 3.26 7.78
C ASP A 17 -13.68 1.85 8.18
N PHE A 18 -13.08 0.83 7.59
CA PHE A 18 -13.34 -0.55 7.97
C PHE A 18 -12.09 -1.43 7.78
N GLY A 19 -12.07 -2.54 8.48
CA GLY A 19 -10.96 -3.50 8.48
C GLY A 19 -10.48 -3.81 9.90
N ASN A 20 -9.73 -4.88 10.04
CA ASN A 20 -9.30 -5.41 11.34
C ASN A 20 -8.47 -4.43 12.17
N TYR A 21 -7.85 -3.44 11.53
CA TYR A 21 -6.98 -2.45 12.17
C TYR A 21 -7.58 -1.04 12.25
N ALA A 22 -8.78 -0.81 11.68
CA ALA A 22 -9.40 0.52 11.65
C ALA A 22 -9.63 1.08 13.07
N ASN A 23 -9.98 0.20 14.03
CA ASN A 23 -10.20 0.56 15.43
C ASN A 23 -8.91 0.66 16.25
N LEU A 24 -7.75 0.29 15.68
CA LEU A 24 -6.45 0.36 16.33
C LEU A 24 -5.68 1.64 15.96
N VAL A 25 -6.26 2.48 15.12
CA VAL A 25 -5.69 3.80 14.80
C VAL A 25 -5.77 4.66 16.07
N PRO A 26 -4.64 5.22 16.53
CA PRO A 26 -4.62 6.07 17.71
C PRO A 26 -5.55 7.28 17.60
N LEU A 27 -6.05 7.76 18.73
CA LEU A 27 -6.97 8.90 18.78
C LEU A 27 -6.32 10.21 18.34
N GLU A 28 -5.01 10.31 18.47
CA GLU A 28 -4.18 11.45 18.03
C GLU A 28 -4.12 11.57 16.51
N VAL A 29 -4.47 10.51 15.78
CA VAL A 29 -4.45 10.49 14.32
C VAL A 29 -5.83 10.86 13.78
N ARG A 30 -5.93 12.00 13.09
CA ARG A 30 -7.17 12.38 12.42
C ARG A 30 -7.42 11.49 11.21
N LYS A 31 -8.55 10.78 11.19
CA LYS A 31 -8.97 9.98 10.04
C LYS A 31 -9.79 10.83 9.05
N ILE A 32 -9.34 10.92 7.82
CA ILE A 32 -10.08 11.54 6.71
C ILE A 32 -10.62 10.42 5.83
N ILE A 33 -11.94 10.22 5.87
CA ILE A 33 -12.60 9.15 5.14
C ILE A 33 -13.11 9.68 3.80
N LEU A 34 -12.65 9.08 2.69
CA LEU A 34 -13.06 9.48 1.35
C LEU A 34 -14.50 9.05 1.04
N PHE A 35 -14.88 7.83 1.44
CA PHE A 35 -16.17 7.23 1.09
C PHE A 35 -16.84 6.63 2.32
N TYR A 36 -17.74 7.38 2.94
CA TYR A 36 -18.47 6.94 4.14
C TYR A 36 -19.46 5.80 3.86
N ASN A 37 -20.02 5.72 2.63
CA ASN A 37 -20.98 4.69 2.29
C ASN A 37 -20.32 3.51 1.59
N ILE A 38 -20.36 2.34 2.24
CA ILE A 38 -20.02 1.05 1.64
C ILE A 38 -20.99 0.74 0.49
N ASN A 39 -22.23 1.25 0.56
CA ASN A 39 -23.27 1.06 -0.44
C ASN A 39 -23.13 2.09 -1.57
N ARG A 40 -22.16 1.89 -2.45
CA ARG A 40 -22.11 2.63 -3.72
C ARG A 40 -23.38 2.30 -4.52
N PRO A 41 -23.92 3.26 -5.30
CA PRO A 41 -24.99 2.98 -6.23
C PRO A 41 -24.66 1.75 -7.06
N LEU A 42 -25.63 0.86 -7.24
CA LEU A 42 -25.44 -0.39 -7.98
C LEU A 42 -24.85 -0.13 -9.36
N LEU A 43 -25.34 0.91 -10.03
CA LEU A 43 -24.84 1.35 -11.35
C LEU A 43 -23.34 1.70 -11.31
N GLU A 44 -22.87 2.46 -10.31
CA GLU A 44 -21.44 2.80 -10.19
C GLU A 44 -20.58 1.56 -9.97
N ARG A 45 -21.06 0.60 -9.16
CA ARG A 45 -20.38 -0.68 -8.95
C ARG A 45 -20.27 -1.50 -10.23
N MET A 46 -21.34 -1.52 -11.03
CA MET A 46 -21.35 -2.20 -12.32
C MET A 46 -20.38 -1.53 -13.30
N ILE A 47 -20.43 -0.21 -13.44
CA ILE A 47 -19.50 0.56 -14.28
C ILE A 47 -18.06 0.28 -13.86
N GLY A 48 -17.74 0.32 -12.56
CA GLY A 48 -16.40 0.05 -12.06
C GLY A 48 -15.90 -1.37 -12.39
N LYS A 49 -16.79 -2.38 -12.32
CA LYS A 49 -16.45 -3.77 -12.73
C LYS A 49 -16.20 -3.87 -14.23
N ILE A 50 -17.07 -3.29 -15.04
CA ILE A 50 -16.95 -3.29 -16.51
C ILE A 50 -15.66 -2.58 -16.93
N MET A 51 -15.40 -1.37 -16.42
CA MET A 51 -14.18 -0.62 -16.73
C MET A 51 -12.93 -1.38 -16.25
N SER A 52 -12.99 -2.06 -15.11
CA SER A 52 -11.89 -2.91 -14.64
C SER A 52 -11.63 -4.09 -15.58
N TYR A 53 -12.67 -4.73 -16.07
CA TYR A 53 -12.57 -5.86 -17.00
C TYR A 53 -11.89 -5.46 -18.31
N PHE A 54 -12.24 -4.28 -18.87
CA PHE A 54 -11.63 -3.73 -20.09
C PHE A 54 -10.30 -2.99 -19.87
N GLY A 55 -9.71 -3.06 -18.66
CA GLY A 55 -8.45 -2.35 -18.38
C GLY A 55 -8.58 -0.83 -18.25
N LEU A 56 -9.80 -0.32 -18.14
CA LEU A 56 -10.13 1.12 -18.08
C LEU A 56 -10.31 1.64 -16.66
N TYR A 57 -9.82 0.92 -15.65
CA TYR A 57 -10.06 1.26 -14.25
C TYR A 57 -9.47 2.62 -13.84
N TYR A 58 -8.40 3.07 -14.49
CA TYR A 58 -7.87 4.42 -14.31
C TYR A 58 -8.92 5.49 -14.64
N PHE A 59 -9.65 5.34 -15.73
CA PHE A 59 -10.70 6.28 -16.12
C PHE A 59 -11.87 6.27 -15.14
N TYR A 60 -12.21 5.11 -14.57
CA TYR A 60 -13.17 5.05 -13.45
C TYR A 60 -12.70 5.90 -12.26
N ILE A 61 -11.43 5.81 -11.87
CA ILE A 61 -10.88 6.66 -10.80
C ILE A 61 -10.98 8.13 -11.18
N LEU A 62 -10.61 8.48 -12.41
CA LEU A 62 -10.60 9.86 -12.90
C LEU A 62 -12.00 10.49 -12.88
N PHE A 63 -13.02 9.76 -13.34
CA PHE A 63 -14.39 10.27 -13.44
C PHE A 63 -15.15 10.25 -12.10
N PHE A 64 -14.98 9.22 -11.29
CA PHE A 64 -15.81 9.01 -10.10
C PHE A 64 -15.08 9.29 -8.78
N ARG A 65 -13.77 9.39 -8.75
CA ARG A 65 -13.00 9.51 -7.52
C ARG A 65 -12.22 10.83 -7.40
N ARG A 66 -11.68 11.30 -8.50
CA ARG A 66 -10.79 12.46 -8.51
C ARG A 66 -11.41 13.69 -7.83
N GLN A 67 -12.63 14.05 -8.22
CA GLN A 67 -13.26 15.27 -7.67
C GLN A 67 -13.54 15.13 -6.18
N ILE A 68 -14.02 13.97 -5.73
CA ILE A 68 -14.27 13.67 -4.31
C ILE A 68 -13.00 13.86 -3.48
N ILE A 69 -11.86 13.36 -3.99
CA ILE A 69 -10.57 13.47 -3.30
C ILE A 69 -10.13 14.92 -3.22
N ILE A 70 -10.22 15.67 -4.33
CA ILE A 70 -9.85 17.08 -4.39
C ILE A 70 -10.72 17.90 -3.42
N ASP A 71 -12.03 17.67 -3.38
CA ASP A 71 -12.96 18.40 -2.53
C ASP A 71 -12.73 18.09 -1.04
N LYS A 72 -12.46 16.82 -0.71
CA LYS A 72 -12.12 16.40 0.66
C LYS A 72 -10.84 17.03 1.18
N MET A 73 -9.85 17.19 0.29
CA MET A 73 -8.53 17.74 0.63
C MET A 73 -8.44 19.25 0.39
N LYS A 74 -9.54 19.88 -0.01
CA LYS A 74 -9.58 21.34 -0.26
C LYS A 74 -9.34 22.13 1.02
N GLY A 75 -8.34 23.00 0.99
CA GLY A 75 -7.96 23.84 2.14
C GLY A 75 -6.96 23.18 3.10
N GLU A 76 -6.77 21.88 3.00
CA GLU A 76 -5.74 21.19 3.79
C GLU A 76 -4.33 21.56 3.29
N LYS A 77 -3.38 21.61 4.23
CA LYS A 77 -1.97 21.90 3.97
C LYS A 77 -1.11 20.97 4.80
N TYR A 78 -0.08 20.39 4.18
CA TYR A 78 0.82 19.44 4.81
C TYR A 78 2.28 19.77 4.49
N ASP A 79 3.17 19.58 5.46
CA ASP A 79 4.62 19.61 5.20
C ASP A 79 5.02 18.41 4.34
N THR A 80 4.41 17.26 4.59
CA THR A 80 4.71 16.03 3.85
C THR A 80 3.45 15.22 3.59
N ILE A 81 3.26 14.79 2.34
CA ILE A 81 2.22 13.83 1.95
C ILE A 81 2.93 12.52 1.56
N ILE A 82 2.42 11.40 2.07
CA ILE A 82 2.98 10.07 1.83
C ILE A 82 1.91 9.16 1.22
N SER A 83 2.13 8.67 0.00
CA SER A 83 1.41 7.51 -0.50
C SER A 83 2.08 6.24 0.02
N PHE A 84 1.56 5.70 1.13
CA PHE A 84 2.18 4.59 1.86
C PHE A 84 2.07 3.23 1.16
N LEU A 85 1.31 3.16 0.08
CA LEU A 85 1.20 1.98 -0.79
C LEU A 85 1.30 2.40 -2.25
N GLU A 86 1.85 1.52 -3.06
CA GLU A 86 1.87 1.66 -4.52
C GLU A 86 0.45 1.57 -5.12
N GLY A 87 0.33 1.91 -6.39
CA GLY A 87 -0.91 1.78 -7.15
C GLY A 87 -1.90 2.89 -6.88
N ARG A 88 -3.08 2.58 -6.37
CA ARG A 88 -4.19 3.52 -6.21
C ARG A 88 -3.86 4.70 -5.29
N SER A 89 -3.11 4.46 -4.20
CA SER A 89 -2.67 5.51 -3.29
C SER A 89 -1.81 6.55 -4.00
N LEU A 90 -0.90 6.13 -4.88
CA LEU A 90 -0.09 7.03 -5.71
C LEU A 90 -0.95 7.83 -6.70
N VAL A 91 -1.96 7.21 -7.32
CA VAL A 91 -2.89 7.94 -8.20
C VAL A 91 -3.63 9.02 -7.41
N TYR A 92 -4.14 8.72 -6.22
CA TYR A 92 -4.83 9.71 -5.38
C TYR A 92 -3.89 10.82 -4.94
N HIS A 93 -2.65 10.49 -4.56
CA HIS A 93 -1.62 11.45 -4.21
C HIS A 93 -1.36 12.45 -5.37
N SER A 94 -1.32 11.97 -6.61
CA SER A 94 -1.11 12.81 -7.78
C SER A 94 -2.21 13.87 -8.01
N PHE A 95 -3.39 13.71 -7.38
CA PHE A 95 -4.49 14.68 -7.46
C PHE A 95 -4.38 15.80 -6.43
N ILE A 96 -3.56 15.63 -5.39
CA ILE A 96 -3.47 16.52 -4.22
C ILE A 96 -2.06 17.09 -4.01
N LEU A 97 -1.26 17.20 -5.05
CA LEU A 97 0.11 17.74 -4.95
C LEU A 97 0.17 19.19 -4.42
N LYS A 98 -0.88 19.98 -4.67
CA LYS A 98 -0.93 21.37 -4.20
C LYS A 98 -1.13 21.53 -2.69
N GLN A 99 -1.48 20.44 -2.00
CA GLN A 99 -1.73 20.38 -0.57
C GLN A 99 -0.47 20.07 0.25
N GLY A 100 0.61 19.59 -0.39
CA GLY A 100 1.87 19.26 0.27
C GLY A 100 3.03 20.11 -0.18
N ILE A 101 4.05 20.21 0.69
CA ILE A 101 5.36 20.79 0.36
C ILE A 101 6.28 19.68 -0.15
N ARG A 102 6.26 18.52 0.50
CA ARG A 102 7.08 17.35 0.17
C ARG A 102 6.20 16.14 -0.13
N HIS A 103 6.59 15.36 -1.12
CA HIS A 103 5.82 14.22 -1.62
C HIS A 103 6.65 12.95 -1.61
N LEU A 104 6.18 11.94 -0.87
CA LEU A 104 6.85 10.64 -0.77
C LEU A 104 5.93 9.53 -1.26
N SER A 105 6.49 8.55 -1.97
CA SER A 105 5.77 7.33 -2.31
C SER A 105 6.51 6.12 -1.78
N TRP A 106 5.77 5.18 -1.17
CA TRP A 106 6.32 3.94 -0.62
C TRP A 106 5.92 2.75 -1.47
N VAL A 107 6.88 1.90 -1.82
CA VAL A 107 6.70 0.70 -2.63
C VAL A 107 7.10 -0.53 -1.80
N HIS A 108 6.15 -1.43 -1.58
CA HIS A 108 6.29 -2.58 -0.69
C HIS A 108 6.49 -3.91 -1.40
N VAL A 109 6.37 -3.94 -2.73
CA VAL A 109 6.42 -5.18 -3.51
C VAL A 109 7.34 -5.07 -4.72
N ASP A 110 7.73 -6.22 -5.24
CA ASP A 110 8.45 -6.35 -6.51
C ASP A 110 7.48 -6.16 -7.68
N LEU A 111 7.40 -4.93 -8.18
CA LEU A 111 6.55 -4.58 -9.32
C LEU A 111 7.10 -5.11 -10.66
N PHE A 112 8.37 -5.45 -10.73
CA PHE A 112 8.95 -5.98 -11.98
C PHE A 112 8.40 -7.38 -12.28
N ASN A 113 8.39 -8.25 -11.28
CA ASN A 113 7.89 -9.62 -11.43
C ASN A 113 6.37 -9.71 -11.29
N PHE A 114 5.74 -8.78 -10.58
CA PHE A 114 4.29 -8.77 -10.38
C PHE A 114 3.72 -7.34 -10.44
N HIS A 115 3.50 -6.86 -11.65
CA HIS A 115 3.02 -5.50 -11.92
C HIS A 115 1.48 -5.37 -11.73
N TRP A 116 1.00 -5.64 -10.52
CA TRP A 116 -0.43 -5.59 -10.19
C TRP A 116 -1.01 -4.17 -10.22
N THR A 117 -0.16 -3.15 -10.11
CA THR A 117 -0.55 -1.73 -10.10
C THR A 117 -0.96 -1.20 -11.47
N LYS A 118 -0.53 -1.86 -12.56
CA LYS A 118 -0.78 -1.46 -13.95
C LYS A 118 -2.25 -1.08 -14.23
N ARG A 119 -3.20 -1.77 -13.59
CA ARG A 119 -4.64 -1.52 -13.74
C ARG A 119 -5.10 -0.14 -13.27
N TYR A 120 -4.34 0.54 -12.42
CA TYR A 120 -4.67 1.84 -11.86
C TYR A 120 -4.14 3.02 -12.68
N PHE A 121 -3.36 2.76 -13.69
CA PHE A 121 -2.73 3.77 -14.53
C PHE A 121 -3.15 3.61 -16.00
N LYS A 122 -3.08 4.71 -16.75
CA LYS A 122 -3.35 4.71 -18.18
C LYS A 122 -2.33 3.86 -18.95
N SER A 123 -1.08 3.85 -18.50
CA SER A 123 0.04 3.13 -19.09
C SER A 123 1.22 3.07 -18.12
N ASN A 124 2.24 2.23 -18.39
CA ASN A 124 3.48 2.22 -17.63
C ASN A 124 4.18 3.59 -17.63
N LYS A 125 4.12 4.32 -18.76
CA LYS A 125 4.66 5.68 -18.85
C LYS A 125 3.91 6.66 -17.92
N HIS A 126 2.60 6.50 -17.77
CA HIS A 126 1.81 7.30 -16.84
C HIS A 126 2.14 6.95 -15.39
N GLU A 127 2.29 5.68 -15.05
CA GLU A 127 2.70 5.24 -13.72
C GLU A 127 4.08 5.78 -13.35
N LYS A 128 5.07 5.64 -14.26
CA LYS A 128 6.39 6.26 -14.12
C LYS A 128 6.28 7.75 -13.81
N LYS A 129 5.49 8.51 -14.59
CA LYS A 129 5.29 9.94 -14.36
C LYS A 129 4.71 10.24 -12.98
N CYS A 130 3.80 9.42 -12.45
CA CYS A 130 3.27 9.61 -11.11
C CYS A 130 4.36 9.45 -10.03
N TYR A 131 5.29 8.51 -10.21
CA TYR A 131 6.46 8.40 -9.32
C TYR A 131 7.42 9.58 -9.48
N GLU A 132 7.59 10.10 -10.69
CA GLU A 132 8.45 11.27 -10.97
C GLU A 132 7.87 12.60 -10.48
N LEU A 133 6.62 12.62 -10.00
CA LEU A 133 6.02 13.75 -9.29
C LEU A 133 6.37 13.76 -7.79
N MET A 134 7.00 12.69 -7.29
CA MET A 134 7.39 12.58 -5.88
C MET A 134 8.82 13.09 -5.71
N ASP A 135 9.12 13.64 -4.54
CA ASP A 135 10.49 14.03 -4.16
C ASP A 135 11.36 12.80 -3.89
N ASP A 136 10.79 11.79 -3.24
CA ASP A 136 11.47 10.51 -3.00
C ASP A 136 10.52 9.33 -3.22
N VAL A 137 11.05 8.24 -3.78
CA VAL A 137 10.40 6.93 -3.79
C VAL A 137 11.13 5.99 -2.83
N ILE A 138 10.41 5.46 -1.86
CA ILE A 138 10.95 4.64 -0.77
C ILE A 138 10.61 3.18 -1.00
N PHE A 139 11.59 2.31 -0.80
CA PHE A 139 11.47 0.86 -0.99
C PHE A 139 11.76 0.12 0.32
N VAL A 140 11.13 -1.02 0.51
CA VAL A 140 11.32 -1.87 1.69
C VAL A 140 12.53 -2.81 1.57
N SER A 141 13.20 -2.85 0.41
CA SER A 141 14.43 -3.62 0.20
C SER A 141 15.22 -3.11 -1.02
N ASN A 142 16.51 -3.41 -1.05
CA ASN A 142 17.35 -3.11 -2.21
C ASN A 142 16.91 -3.89 -3.47
N ASP A 143 16.44 -5.12 -3.31
CA ASP A 143 15.95 -5.93 -4.44
C ASP A 143 14.72 -5.28 -5.08
N ALA A 144 13.72 -4.88 -4.27
CA ALA A 144 12.54 -4.16 -4.77
C ALA A 144 12.91 -2.86 -5.49
N LYS A 145 13.87 -2.08 -4.92
CA LYS A 145 14.38 -0.87 -5.55
C LYS A 145 15.03 -1.15 -6.90
N ASN A 146 15.95 -2.12 -6.98
CA ASN A 146 16.68 -2.44 -8.20
C ASN A 146 15.74 -2.91 -9.32
N LYS A 147 14.80 -3.78 -8.99
CA LYS A 147 13.77 -4.28 -9.93
C LYS A 147 12.82 -3.18 -10.37
N PHE A 148 12.43 -2.29 -9.47
CA PHE A 148 11.63 -1.11 -9.80
C PHE A 148 12.36 -0.21 -10.82
N GLN A 149 13.65 0.04 -10.62
CA GLN A 149 14.44 0.84 -11.56
C GLN A 149 14.57 0.16 -12.94
N GLN A 150 14.67 -1.17 -12.99
CA GLN A 150 14.62 -1.91 -14.27
C GLN A 150 13.28 -1.73 -14.99
N LEU A 151 12.16 -1.65 -14.23
CA LEU A 151 10.83 -1.51 -14.81
C LEU A 151 10.54 -0.09 -15.29
N PHE A 152 10.86 0.92 -14.47
CA PHE A 152 10.43 2.29 -14.71
C PHE A 152 11.58 3.24 -15.05
N ASN A 153 12.79 2.99 -14.57
CA ASN A 153 13.95 3.89 -14.73
C ASN A 153 13.57 5.35 -14.44
N VAL A 154 13.07 5.61 -13.21
CA VAL A 154 12.69 6.95 -12.77
C VAL A 154 13.92 7.79 -12.49
N THR A 155 13.80 9.11 -12.68
CA THR A 155 14.84 10.10 -12.35
C THR A 155 14.76 10.61 -10.90
N THR A 156 13.64 10.36 -10.25
CA THR A 156 13.37 10.73 -8.85
C THR A 156 14.33 10.04 -7.89
N SER A 157 14.70 10.73 -6.81
CA SER A 157 15.48 10.15 -5.71
C SER A 157 14.83 8.88 -5.16
N THR A 158 15.65 7.83 -4.97
CA THR A 158 15.17 6.52 -4.49
C THR A 158 15.93 6.11 -3.24
N LYS A 159 15.20 5.72 -2.19
CA LYS A 159 15.75 5.33 -0.88
C LYS A 159 15.27 3.96 -0.47
N VAL A 160 16.01 3.30 0.42
CA VAL A 160 15.57 2.06 1.05
C VAL A 160 15.39 2.30 2.53
N ILE A 161 14.19 2.00 3.03
CA ILE A 161 13.85 2.01 4.45
C ILE A 161 13.13 0.69 4.73
N TYR A 162 13.78 -0.20 5.48
CA TYR A 162 13.21 -1.49 5.84
C TYR A 162 11.99 -1.35 6.74
N ASN A 163 11.06 -2.27 6.63
CA ASN A 163 9.90 -2.30 7.52
C ASN A 163 10.35 -2.47 8.98
N LEU A 164 9.73 -1.70 9.85
CA LEU A 164 9.96 -1.82 11.29
C LEU A 164 9.37 -3.13 11.81
N ILE A 165 10.14 -3.82 12.65
CA ILE A 165 9.73 -5.06 13.31
C ILE A 165 9.81 -4.84 14.81
N ASP A 166 8.71 -5.02 15.52
CA ASP A 166 8.69 -4.99 16.99
C ASP A 166 9.18 -6.34 17.56
N CYS A 167 10.51 -6.49 17.56
CA CYS A 167 11.16 -7.69 18.06
C CYS A 167 10.81 -7.99 19.53
N LYS A 168 10.60 -6.97 20.36
CA LYS A 168 10.27 -7.13 21.78
C LYS A 168 8.91 -7.82 21.93
N THR A 169 7.89 -7.28 21.28
CA THR A 169 6.54 -7.88 21.31
C THR A 169 6.53 -9.28 20.70
N ILE A 170 7.29 -9.52 19.62
CA ILE A 170 7.38 -10.86 19.01
C ILE A 170 8.00 -11.86 19.99
N VAL A 171 9.10 -11.52 20.65
CA VAL A 171 9.76 -12.41 21.63
C VAL A 171 8.85 -12.65 22.83
N LEU A 172 8.18 -11.63 23.37
CA LEU A 172 7.21 -11.80 24.45
C LEU A 172 6.12 -12.80 24.06
N ARG A 173 5.46 -12.60 22.92
CA ARG A 173 4.41 -13.50 22.42
C ARG A 173 4.91 -14.90 22.13
N ALA A 174 6.13 -15.05 21.63
CA ALA A 174 6.73 -16.37 21.40
C ALA A 174 6.93 -17.19 22.69
N ASN A 175 6.97 -16.52 23.84
CA ASN A 175 7.13 -17.16 25.15
C ASN A 175 5.81 -17.32 25.93
N GLU A 176 4.65 -16.89 25.38
CA GLU A 176 3.34 -17.01 26.04
C GLU A 176 2.93 -18.47 26.29
N PHE A 177 3.39 -19.39 25.45
CA PHE A 177 3.16 -20.83 25.62
C PHE A 177 4.28 -21.66 24.99
N LYS A 178 4.46 -22.87 25.53
CA LYS A 178 5.41 -23.84 25.00
C LYS A 178 4.71 -24.74 23.98
N VAL A 179 5.31 -24.85 22.79
CA VAL A 179 4.87 -25.83 21.79
C VAL A 179 5.63 -27.13 22.02
N GLU A 180 4.94 -28.16 22.50
CA GLU A 180 5.53 -29.49 22.62
C GLU A 180 5.67 -30.12 21.24
N LYS A 181 6.89 -30.46 20.85
CA LYS A 181 7.22 -31.10 19.59
C LYS A 181 7.69 -32.53 19.87
N ARG A 182 6.94 -33.50 19.38
CA ARG A 182 7.31 -34.94 19.54
C ARG A 182 8.23 -35.43 18.43
N LYS A 183 8.31 -34.73 17.31
CA LYS A 183 9.09 -35.06 16.12
C LYS A 183 9.65 -33.80 15.47
N PHE A 184 10.56 -33.96 14.52
CA PHE A 184 10.97 -32.86 13.66
C PHE A 184 9.75 -32.20 13.01
N THR A 185 9.58 -30.91 13.22
CA THR A 185 8.39 -30.17 12.80
C THR A 185 8.80 -28.93 12.02
N VAL A 186 8.25 -28.76 10.84
CA VAL A 186 8.37 -27.55 10.02
C VAL A 186 7.08 -26.78 10.10
N CYS A 187 7.16 -25.49 10.45
CA CYS A 187 6.01 -24.59 10.50
C CYS A 187 6.03 -23.65 9.31
N LEU A 188 4.88 -23.48 8.68
CA LEU A 188 4.66 -22.58 7.55
C LEU A 188 3.60 -21.55 7.92
N VAL A 189 3.93 -20.27 7.76
CA VAL A 189 3.01 -19.18 8.04
C VAL A 189 2.84 -18.31 6.80
N GLY A 190 1.61 -18.10 6.37
CA GLY A 190 1.32 -17.23 5.23
C GLY A 190 -0.08 -17.43 4.67
N ARG A 191 -0.46 -16.60 3.71
CA ARG A 191 -1.70 -16.78 2.95
C ARG A 191 -1.53 -17.96 1.97
N LEU A 192 -2.58 -18.75 1.77
CA LEU A 192 -2.60 -19.83 0.77
C LEU A 192 -2.70 -19.25 -0.66
N VAL A 193 -1.62 -18.66 -1.11
CA VAL A 193 -1.48 -18.05 -2.45
C VAL A 193 -0.22 -18.59 -3.12
N ARG A 194 -0.22 -18.64 -4.46
CA ARG A 194 0.90 -19.16 -5.26
C ARG A 194 2.24 -18.52 -4.91
N GLN A 195 2.25 -17.23 -4.58
CA GLN A 195 3.45 -16.48 -4.17
C GLN A 195 4.15 -17.10 -2.94
N LYS A 196 3.41 -17.78 -2.04
CA LYS A 196 3.94 -18.38 -0.80
C LYS A 196 4.41 -19.81 -0.98
N GLN A 197 4.21 -20.41 -2.15
CA GLN A 197 4.74 -21.70 -2.58
C GLN A 197 4.51 -22.86 -1.57
N PHE A 198 3.34 -22.89 -0.93
CA PHE A 198 3.02 -23.97 0.03
C PHE A 198 3.07 -25.36 -0.60
N ASP A 199 2.67 -25.50 -1.86
CA ASP A 199 2.75 -26.72 -2.66
C ASP A 199 4.19 -27.22 -2.83
N SER A 200 5.14 -26.33 -3.05
CA SER A 200 6.57 -26.70 -3.15
C SER A 200 7.10 -27.29 -1.85
N ILE A 201 6.72 -26.72 -0.72
CA ILE A 201 7.15 -27.20 0.61
C ILE A 201 6.52 -28.55 0.94
N ILE A 202 5.23 -28.77 0.58
CA ILE A 202 4.57 -30.07 0.73
C ILE A 202 5.28 -31.14 -0.12
N ARG A 203 5.75 -30.80 -1.33
CA ARG A 203 6.53 -31.72 -2.17
C ARG A 203 7.89 -32.09 -1.53
N VAL A 204 8.59 -31.10 -0.99
CA VAL A 204 9.86 -31.33 -0.26
C VAL A 204 9.61 -32.22 0.95
N ALA A 205 8.58 -32.00 1.75
CA ALA A 205 8.24 -32.80 2.92
C ALA A 205 7.88 -34.27 2.60
N ARG A 206 7.62 -34.62 1.33
CA ARG A 206 7.39 -36.00 0.89
C ARG A 206 8.69 -36.76 0.61
N ILE A 207 9.81 -36.06 0.53
CA ILE A 207 11.13 -36.63 0.21
C ILE A 207 11.86 -37.06 1.51
N PHE A 208 11.47 -36.48 2.64
CA PHE A 208 11.96 -36.77 3.97
C PHE A 208 10.95 -37.58 4.79
#